data_648a276422c98ea1433ca4d82cb743ba
#
_entry.id   648a276422c98ea1433ca4d82cb743ba
#
_cell.length_a   1.000
_cell.length_b   1.000
_cell.length_c   1.000
_cell.angle_alpha   90.00
_cell.angle_beta   90.00
_cell.angle_gamma   90.00
#
_symmetry.space_group_name_H-M   'P 1'
#
loop_
_entity.id
_entity.type
_entity.pdbx_description
1 polymer ?
#
loop_
_entity_poly.entity_id
_entity_poly.type
_entity_poly.pdbx_seq_one_letter_code
_entity_poly.pdbx_strand_id
1 'polypeptide(L)'
;MVVQTEPDVNSMLEEKVQYAKDLIADTIKKYPCVGVACSFGKDSMVTVHVARQVDPSIKIFAVMTQFKPPETLEYLRKMNDLWDLNTTVYMVADKVPDILNSKTLTVRLLPTDEFKTKSAETEKKYRDKIYTVVPDECCRILKVEPTKLAVANLDAWICGLRNTEGRTRVDYQYVEDKGGLIKVNPILTFTETDVWKYIALNGIPSHPWYGQGYRSLGCAPCSHPGGILERDGRWIGTSKCGGECGIHTQKLK
;
A
#
# COMPACT_ATOMS: atom_id res chain seq x y z
N MET A 1 -24.89 11.52 18.77
CA MET A 1 -23.83 11.34 17.75
C MET A 1 -23.76 12.61 16.94
N VAL A 2 -22.68 13.36 17.03
CA VAL A 2 -22.43 14.46 16.10
C VAL A 2 -22.10 13.79 14.78
N VAL A 3 -22.94 13.96 13.76
CA VAL A 3 -22.62 13.53 12.38
C VAL A 3 -21.47 14.40 11.94
N GLN A 4 -20.25 13.91 12.03
CA GLN A 4 -19.11 14.63 11.47
C GLN A 4 -19.26 14.67 9.95
N THR A 5 -19.18 15.85 9.38
CA THR A 5 -19.18 16.02 7.93
C THR A 5 -17.88 15.45 7.38
N GLU A 6 -17.96 14.65 6.32
CA GLU A 6 -16.75 14.16 5.64
C GLU A 6 -15.91 15.36 5.16
N PRO A 7 -14.61 15.41 5.52
CA PRO A 7 -13.76 16.50 5.08
C PRO A 7 -13.51 16.42 3.57
N ASP A 8 -13.48 17.56 2.91
CA ASP A 8 -13.09 17.66 1.51
C ASP A 8 -11.59 17.97 1.33
N VAL A 9 -11.16 18.20 0.10
CA VAL A 9 -9.76 18.49 -0.24
C VAL A 9 -9.29 19.82 0.38
N ASN A 10 -10.19 20.77 0.60
CA ASN A 10 -9.89 22.11 1.13
C ASN A 10 -9.96 22.18 2.66
N SER A 11 -10.46 21.16 3.33
CA SER A 11 -10.51 21.10 4.80
C SER A 11 -9.10 21.18 5.41
N MET A 12 -9.01 21.70 6.62
CA MET A 12 -7.73 21.81 7.34
C MET A 12 -7.16 20.42 7.66
N LEU A 13 -5.84 20.31 7.74
CA LEU A 13 -5.17 19.03 8.02
C LEU A 13 -5.63 18.44 9.35
N GLU A 14 -5.81 19.26 10.37
CA GLU A 14 -6.26 18.84 11.69
C GLU A 14 -7.64 18.18 11.65
N GLU A 15 -8.56 18.75 10.89
CA GLU A 15 -9.92 18.21 10.68
C GLU A 15 -9.86 16.88 9.96
N LYS A 16 -9.05 16.79 8.89
CA LYS A 16 -8.83 15.54 8.15
C LYS A 16 -8.22 14.44 9.02
N VAL A 17 -7.25 14.79 9.85
CA VAL A 17 -6.60 13.85 10.78
C VAL A 17 -7.60 13.38 11.84
N GLN A 18 -8.41 14.28 12.40
CA GLN A 18 -9.43 13.91 13.38
C GLN A 18 -10.47 12.97 12.76
N TYR A 19 -10.98 13.32 11.58
CA TYR A 19 -11.91 12.46 10.85
C TYR A 19 -11.32 11.07 10.56
N ALA A 20 -10.05 11.02 10.14
CA ALA A 20 -9.37 9.76 9.89
C ALA A 20 -9.28 8.89 11.15
N LYS A 21 -9.00 9.48 12.32
CA LYS A 21 -8.99 8.76 13.61
C LYS A 21 -10.38 8.23 13.98
N ASP A 22 -11.39 9.06 13.84
CA ASP A 22 -12.77 8.68 14.19
C ASP A 22 -13.28 7.57 13.26
N LEU A 23 -13.01 7.66 11.97
CA LEU A 23 -13.34 6.62 10.99
C LEU A 23 -12.66 5.28 11.32
N ILE A 24 -11.37 5.32 11.72
CA ILE A 24 -10.64 4.13 12.15
C ILE A 24 -11.24 3.56 13.43
N ALA A 25 -11.53 4.40 14.42
CA ALA A 25 -12.13 3.98 15.69
C ALA A 25 -13.50 3.32 15.48
N ASP A 26 -14.35 3.91 14.66
CA ASP A 26 -15.66 3.35 14.30
C ASP A 26 -15.52 2.03 13.54
N THR A 27 -14.50 1.92 12.66
CA THR A 27 -14.20 0.67 11.94
C THR A 27 -13.82 -0.44 12.91
N ILE A 28 -12.91 -0.19 13.84
CA ILE A 28 -12.45 -1.17 14.83
C ILE A 28 -13.61 -1.59 15.76
N LYS A 29 -14.46 -0.63 16.14
CA LYS A 29 -15.64 -0.92 16.98
C LYS A 29 -16.67 -1.78 16.26
N LYS A 30 -16.84 -1.58 14.94
CA LYS A 30 -17.87 -2.25 14.14
C LYS A 30 -17.45 -3.63 13.65
N TYR A 31 -16.18 -3.84 13.35
CA TYR A 31 -15.66 -5.05 12.71
C TYR A 31 -14.67 -5.78 13.63
N PRO A 32 -14.89 -7.07 13.94
CA PRO A 32 -14.02 -7.82 14.85
C PRO A 32 -12.58 -8.01 14.38
N CYS A 33 -12.39 -8.15 13.06
CA CYS A 33 -11.09 -8.42 12.45
C CYS A 33 -10.71 -7.31 11.48
N VAL A 34 -9.92 -6.34 11.96
CA VAL A 34 -9.42 -5.21 11.17
C VAL A 34 -7.91 -5.31 10.99
N GLY A 35 -7.41 -4.97 9.80
CA GLY A 35 -5.99 -4.89 9.52
C GLY A 35 -5.63 -3.67 8.67
N VAL A 36 -4.42 -3.14 8.83
CA VAL A 36 -3.87 -2.02 8.05
C VAL A 36 -2.88 -2.54 7.03
N ALA A 37 -3.14 -2.24 5.76
CA ALA A 37 -2.20 -2.53 4.68
C ALA A 37 -1.10 -1.45 4.62
N CYS A 38 0.16 -1.85 4.71
CA CYS A 38 1.29 -0.94 4.61
C CYS A 38 2.20 -1.30 3.43
N SER A 39 2.32 -0.40 2.47
CA SER A 39 3.27 -0.54 1.36
C SER A 39 4.65 0.07 1.66
N PHE A 40 4.79 0.72 2.82
CA PHE A 40 5.94 1.50 3.26
C PHE A 40 6.26 2.71 2.35
N GLY A 41 5.27 3.19 1.60
CA GLY A 41 5.28 4.52 0.99
C GLY A 41 4.69 5.56 1.95
N LYS A 42 4.89 6.87 1.65
CA LYS A 42 4.48 7.99 2.51
C LYS A 42 3.04 7.92 3.00
N ASP A 43 2.11 7.62 2.09
CA ASP A 43 0.67 7.59 2.39
C ASP A 43 0.31 6.44 3.36
N SER A 44 0.85 5.25 3.12
CA SER A 44 0.63 4.11 4.00
C SER A 44 1.29 4.28 5.37
N MET A 45 2.43 4.97 5.46
CA MET A 45 3.07 5.28 6.73
C MET A 45 2.27 6.30 7.56
N VAL A 46 1.69 7.32 6.92
CA VAL A 46 0.73 8.23 7.57
C VAL A 46 -0.48 7.44 8.09
N THR A 47 -1.03 6.55 7.26
CA THR A 47 -2.18 5.73 7.65
C THR A 47 -1.88 4.83 8.85
N VAL A 48 -0.72 4.15 8.84
CA VAL A 48 -0.26 3.33 9.98
C VAL A 48 -0.08 4.17 11.23
N HIS A 49 0.54 5.35 11.12
CA HIS A 49 0.76 6.23 12.26
C HIS A 49 -0.55 6.72 12.87
N VAL A 50 -1.53 7.13 12.05
CA VAL A 50 -2.87 7.54 12.52
C VAL A 50 -3.59 6.35 13.17
N ALA A 51 -3.55 5.17 12.53
CA ALA A 51 -4.21 3.97 13.05
C ALA A 51 -3.63 3.54 14.41
N ARG A 52 -2.31 3.60 14.58
CA ARG A 52 -1.63 3.28 15.84
C ARG A 52 -1.90 4.29 16.96
N GLN A 53 -2.28 5.52 16.64
CA GLN A 53 -2.75 6.48 17.65
C GLN A 53 -4.15 6.12 18.17
N VAL A 54 -4.95 5.41 17.39
CA VAL A 54 -6.29 4.92 17.77
C VAL A 54 -6.19 3.57 18.49
N ASP A 55 -5.47 2.62 17.91
CA ASP A 55 -5.21 1.31 18.49
C ASP A 55 -3.74 0.92 18.28
N PRO A 56 -2.91 1.02 19.34
CA PRO A 56 -1.50 0.62 19.28
C PRO A 56 -1.26 -0.85 18.91
N SER A 57 -2.27 -1.71 19.05
CA SER A 57 -2.17 -3.15 18.78
C SER A 57 -2.72 -3.56 17.41
N ILE A 58 -3.20 -2.61 16.61
CA ILE A 58 -3.82 -2.91 15.32
C ILE A 58 -2.89 -3.72 14.42
N LYS A 59 -3.44 -4.77 13.80
CA LYS A 59 -2.67 -5.66 12.92
C LYS A 59 -2.19 -4.94 11.67
N ILE A 60 -0.90 -5.07 11.35
CA ILE A 60 -0.31 -4.49 10.15
C ILE A 60 0.17 -5.62 9.24
N PHE A 61 -0.17 -5.52 7.96
CA PHE A 61 0.33 -6.43 6.95
C PHE A 61 0.90 -5.68 5.74
N ALA A 62 1.83 -6.32 5.07
CA ALA A 62 2.46 -5.82 3.86
C ALA A 62 2.48 -6.91 2.78
N VAL A 63 2.33 -6.51 1.52
CA VAL A 63 2.58 -7.37 0.37
C VAL A 63 3.83 -6.86 -0.33
N MET A 64 4.88 -7.67 -0.29
CA MET A 64 6.15 -7.37 -0.92
C MET A 64 6.37 -8.27 -2.13
N THR A 65 7.12 -7.78 -3.11
CA THR A 65 7.47 -8.55 -4.31
C THR A 65 8.98 -8.64 -4.41
N GLN A 66 9.50 -9.64 -5.12
CA GLN A 66 10.92 -9.76 -5.43
C GLN A 66 11.47 -8.56 -6.24
N PHE A 67 10.61 -7.73 -6.80
CA PHE A 67 10.96 -6.51 -7.52
C PHE A 67 10.93 -5.24 -6.67
N LYS A 68 10.69 -5.35 -5.36
CA LYS A 68 10.86 -4.20 -4.48
C LYS A 68 12.34 -3.82 -4.39
N PRO A 69 12.66 -2.51 -4.47
CA PRO A 69 14.03 -2.09 -4.28
C PRO A 69 14.52 -2.45 -2.87
N PRO A 70 15.82 -2.78 -2.70
CA PRO A 70 16.39 -3.09 -1.40
C PRO A 70 16.09 -2.03 -0.34
N GLU A 71 16.11 -0.75 -0.72
CA GLU A 71 15.82 0.38 0.17
C GLU A 71 14.39 0.33 0.73
N THR A 72 13.42 -0.25 0.01
CA THR A 72 12.07 -0.46 0.53
C THR A 72 12.07 -1.54 1.61
N LEU A 73 12.81 -2.62 1.43
CA LEU A 73 12.89 -3.70 2.41
C LEU A 73 13.67 -3.26 3.66
N GLU A 74 14.73 -2.48 3.49
CA GLU A 74 15.48 -1.85 4.58
C GLU A 74 14.60 -0.88 5.38
N TYR A 75 13.86 -0.02 4.68
CA TYR A 75 12.95 0.92 5.30
C TYR A 75 11.81 0.21 6.03
N LEU A 76 11.25 -0.86 5.45
CA LEU A 76 10.26 -1.72 6.11
C LEU A 76 10.82 -2.26 7.43
N ARG A 77 11.98 -2.92 7.40
CA ARG A 77 12.61 -3.47 8.60
C ARG A 77 12.86 -2.38 9.64
N LYS A 78 13.49 -1.26 9.22
CA LYS A 78 13.76 -0.12 10.09
C LYS A 78 12.50 0.41 10.78
N MET A 79 11.44 0.66 10.01
CA MET A 79 10.19 1.20 10.56
C MET A 79 9.44 0.19 11.41
N ASN A 80 9.48 -1.09 11.03
CA ASN A 80 8.90 -2.17 11.82
C ASN A 80 9.56 -2.26 13.20
N ASP A 81 10.90 -2.21 13.25
CA ASP A 81 11.65 -2.28 14.50
C ASP A 81 11.49 -0.99 15.32
N LEU A 82 11.54 0.19 14.66
CA LEU A 82 11.42 1.49 15.32
C LEU A 82 10.06 1.71 16.00
N TRP A 83 8.99 1.25 15.36
CA TRP A 83 7.63 1.44 15.83
C TRP A 83 7.01 0.18 16.45
N ASP A 84 7.75 -0.91 16.56
CA ASP A 84 7.26 -2.22 17.04
C ASP A 84 5.94 -2.62 16.35
N LEU A 85 5.98 -2.64 15.01
CA LEU A 85 4.76 -2.82 14.21
C LEU A 85 4.27 -4.27 14.18
N ASN A 86 5.14 -5.23 14.42
CA ASN A 86 4.83 -6.67 14.34
C ASN A 86 4.21 -7.06 12.97
N THR A 87 4.77 -6.49 11.90
CA THR A 87 4.20 -6.60 10.55
C THR A 87 4.24 -8.03 10.01
N THR A 88 3.11 -8.49 9.46
CA THR A 88 3.08 -9.72 8.65
C THR A 88 3.31 -9.39 7.18
N VAL A 89 4.40 -9.88 6.60
CA VAL A 89 4.76 -9.67 5.19
C VAL A 89 4.36 -10.90 4.38
N TYR A 90 3.59 -10.70 3.32
CA TYR A 90 3.23 -11.73 2.34
C TYR A 90 4.08 -11.53 1.08
N MET A 91 4.76 -12.57 0.61
CA MET A 91 5.68 -12.46 -0.51
C MET A 91 5.73 -13.75 -1.33
N VAL A 92 5.62 -13.63 -2.65
CA VAL A 92 5.92 -14.73 -3.58
C VAL A 92 7.42 -14.78 -3.79
N ALA A 93 8.09 -15.72 -3.12
CA ALA A 93 9.55 -15.89 -3.17
C ALA A 93 9.96 -17.28 -2.70
N ASP A 94 11.11 -17.77 -3.17
CA ASP A 94 11.66 -19.08 -2.78
C ASP A 94 12.25 -19.06 -1.36
N LYS A 95 12.74 -17.90 -0.91
CA LYS A 95 13.31 -17.72 0.44
C LYS A 95 13.04 -16.32 0.98
N VAL A 96 13.07 -16.20 2.29
CA VAL A 96 13.01 -14.89 2.96
C VAL A 96 14.29 -14.13 2.62
N PRO A 97 14.19 -12.88 2.11
CA PRO A 97 15.35 -12.02 1.95
C PRO A 97 16.03 -11.76 3.31
N ASP A 98 17.36 -11.87 3.36
CA ASP A 98 18.14 -11.74 4.61
C ASP A 98 17.89 -10.39 5.30
N ILE A 99 17.61 -9.35 4.53
CA ILE A 99 17.27 -8.01 5.00
C ILE A 99 15.97 -7.96 5.83
N LEU A 100 15.06 -8.93 5.66
CA LEU A 100 13.81 -9.03 6.42
C LEU A 100 13.95 -9.92 7.68
N ASN A 101 15.14 -10.37 8.01
CA ASN A 101 15.39 -11.10 9.26
C ASN A 101 15.27 -10.12 10.44
N SER A 102 14.13 -10.18 11.13
CA SER A 102 13.82 -9.42 12.33
C SER A 102 12.94 -10.28 13.25
N LYS A 103 13.09 -10.13 14.56
CA LYS A 103 12.30 -10.86 15.55
C LYS A 103 10.82 -10.43 15.57
N THR A 104 10.55 -9.22 15.09
CA THR A 104 9.22 -8.59 15.10
C THR A 104 8.53 -8.65 13.72
N LEU A 105 9.20 -9.25 12.71
CA LEU A 105 8.61 -9.49 11.39
C LEU A 105 8.20 -10.95 11.22
N THR A 106 6.98 -11.17 10.73
CA THR A 106 6.54 -12.48 10.28
C THR A 106 6.48 -12.48 8.75
N VAL A 107 7.34 -13.26 8.07
CA VAL A 107 7.30 -13.38 6.61
C VAL A 107 6.59 -14.67 6.20
N ARG A 108 5.52 -14.53 5.43
CA ARG A 108 4.76 -15.64 4.83
C ARG A 108 5.11 -15.75 3.35
N LEU A 109 5.84 -16.80 3.00
CA LEU A 109 6.20 -17.09 1.62
C LEU A 109 5.07 -17.83 0.90
N LEU A 110 4.84 -17.44 -0.35
CA LEU A 110 3.95 -18.10 -1.29
C LEU A 110 4.78 -18.75 -2.41
N PRO A 111 4.27 -19.83 -3.04
CA PRO A 111 4.96 -20.53 -4.12
C PRO A 111 5.29 -19.63 -5.31
N THR A 112 6.42 -19.89 -5.95
CA THR A 112 6.92 -19.12 -7.10
C THR A 112 6.63 -19.78 -8.45
N ASP A 113 6.11 -20.99 -8.49
CA ASP A 113 5.97 -21.81 -9.70
C ASP A 113 5.12 -21.12 -10.77
N GLU A 114 3.96 -20.56 -10.39
CA GLU A 114 3.11 -19.85 -11.33
C GLU A 114 3.82 -18.62 -11.91
N PHE A 115 4.51 -17.85 -11.08
CA PHE A 115 5.26 -16.69 -11.54
C PHE A 115 6.40 -17.07 -12.49
N LYS A 116 7.17 -18.11 -12.15
CA LYS A 116 8.26 -18.63 -12.98
C LYS A 116 7.74 -19.12 -14.34
N THR A 117 6.66 -19.88 -14.34
CA THR A 117 6.03 -20.39 -15.56
C THR A 117 5.56 -19.25 -16.46
N LYS A 118 4.78 -18.30 -15.91
CA LYS A 118 4.25 -17.16 -16.67
C LYS A 118 5.34 -16.21 -17.16
N SER A 119 6.39 -16.01 -16.39
CA SER A 119 7.55 -15.22 -16.78
C SER A 119 8.29 -15.87 -17.96
N ALA A 120 8.53 -17.18 -17.91
CA ALA A 120 9.18 -17.92 -18.99
C ALA A 120 8.34 -17.95 -20.29
N GLU A 121 7.03 -18.20 -20.18
CA GLU A 121 6.10 -18.12 -21.32
C GLU A 121 6.12 -16.74 -21.98
N THR A 122 6.11 -15.69 -21.17
CA THR A 122 6.14 -14.28 -21.63
C THR A 122 7.45 -13.98 -22.34
N GLU A 123 8.59 -14.35 -21.75
CA GLU A 123 9.91 -14.12 -22.35
C GLU A 123 10.06 -14.88 -23.68
N LYS A 124 9.57 -16.12 -23.75
CA LYS A 124 9.57 -16.91 -25.00
C LYS A 124 8.72 -16.26 -26.09
N LYS A 125 7.53 -15.72 -25.74
CA LYS A 125 6.58 -15.18 -26.70
C LYS A 125 6.94 -13.76 -27.18
N TYR A 126 7.34 -12.89 -26.24
CA TYR A 126 7.51 -11.46 -26.49
C TYR A 126 8.98 -11.01 -26.49
N ARG A 127 9.90 -11.88 -26.08
CA ARG A 127 11.33 -11.58 -25.87
C ARG A 127 11.55 -10.41 -24.88
N ASP A 128 10.65 -10.28 -23.91
CA ASP A 128 10.65 -9.21 -22.92
C ASP A 128 10.10 -9.71 -21.58
N LYS A 129 10.25 -8.91 -20.52
CA LYS A 129 9.88 -9.28 -19.16
C LYS A 129 8.37 -9.17 -18.92
N ILE A 130 7.86 -10.02 -18.06
CA ILE A 130 6.43 -10.07 -17.69
C ILE A 130 5.90 -8.73 -17.18
N TYR A 131 6.69 -7.98 -16.42
CA TYR A 131 6.27 -6.67 -15.89
C TYR A 131 6.20 -5.57 -16.96
N THR A 132 6.86 -5.75 -18.12
CA THR A 132 6.83 -4.81 -19.24
C THR A 132 5.60 -5.01 -20.12
N VAL A 133 5.38 -6.24 -20.57
CA VAL A 133 4.39 -6.55 -21.62
C VAL A 133 3.05 -7.08 -21.09
N VAL A 134 3.03 -7.71 -19.91
CA VAL A 134 1.82 -8.19 -19.25
C VAL A 134 1.81 -7.84 -17.76
N PRO A 135 1.97 -6.54 -17.42
CA PRO A 135 2.10 -6.09 -16.04
C PRO A 135 0.92 -6.42 -15.15
N ASP A 136 -0.28 -6.57 -15.71
CA ASP A 136 -1.46 -6.96 -14.94
C ASP A 136 -1.33 -8.39 -14.40
N GLU A 137 -0.81 -9.32 -15.21
CA GLU A 137 -0.57 -10.69 -14.78
C GLU A 137 0.56 -10.76 -13.74
N CYS A 138 1.64 -10.00 -13.95
CA CYS A 138 2.67 -9.84 -12.94
C CYS A 138 2.12 -9.32 -11.61
N CYS A 139 1.28 -8.28 -11.66
CA CYS A 139 0.63 -7.73 -10.46
C CYS A 139 -0.37 -8.71 -9.85
N ARG A 140 -1.13 -9.46 -10.65
CA ARG A 140 -2.05 -10.49 -10.16
C ARG A 140 -1.31 -11.50 -9.29
N ILE A 141 -0.27 -12.13 -9.83
CA ILE A 141 0.47 -13.19 -9.13
C ILE A 141 1.21 -12.62 -7.91
N LEU A 142 1.93 -11.51 -8.08
CA LEU A 142 2.85 -11.01 -7.04
C LEU A 142 2.21 -10.08 -6.01
N LYS A 143 0.97 -9.60 -6.23
CA LYS A 143 0.31 -8.65 -5.33
C LYS A 143 -1.13 -9.02 -5.02
N VAL A 144 -1.97 -9.29 -6.03
CA VAL A 144 -3.39 -9.52 -5.79
C VAL A 144 -3.61 -10.82 -5.02
N GLU A 145 -3.03 -11.94 -5.49
CA GLU A 145 -3.16 -13.22 -4.79
C GLU A 145 -2.57 -13.22 -3.38
N PRO A 146 -1.36 -12.66 -3.12
CA PRO A 146 -0.90 -12.47 -1.75
C PRO A 146 -1.80 -11.57 -0.91
N THR A 147 -2.42 -10.53 -1.50
CA THR A 147 -3.35 -9.67 -0.77
C THR A 147 -4.61 -10.42 -0.37
N LYS A 148 -5.18 -11.26 -1.25
CA LYS A 148 -6.34 -12.10 -0.91
C LYS A 148 -6.07 -12.95 0.32
N LEU A 149 -4.87 -13.56 0.41
CA LEU A 149 -4.47 -14.33 1.59
C LEU A 149 -4.30 -13.45 2.84
N ALA A 150 -3.74 -12.24 2.67
CA ALA A 150 -3.55 -11.32 3.78
C ALA A 150 -4.87 -10.86 4.39
N VAL A 151 -5.91 -10.69 3.56
CA VAL A 151 -7.23 -10.20 3.99
C VAL A 151 -8.26 -11.31 4.21
N ALA A 152 -7.92 -12.58 3.97
CA ALA A 152 -8.88 -13.70 4.01
C ALA A 152 -9.70 -13.79 5.32
N ASN A 153 -9.05 -13.48 6.44
CA ASN A 153 -9.65 -13.53 7.77
C ASN A 153 -9.96 -12.11 8.34
N LEU A 154 -10.00 -11.08 7.49
CA LEU A 154 -10.37 -9.73 7.89
C LEU A 154 -11.82 -9.45 7.49
N ASP A 155 -12.53 -8.70 8.35
CA ASP A 155 -13.83 -8.11 8.03
C ASP A 155 -13.65 -6.74 7.37
N ALA A 156 -12.61 -6.00 7.79
CA ALA A 156 -12.26 -4.73 7.20
C ALA A 156 -10.73 -4.57 7.04
N TRP A 157 -10.32 -3.85 6.00
CA TRP A 157 -8.93 -3.48 5.79
C TRP A 157 -8.80 -1.99 5.53
N ILE A 158 -7.82 -1.40 6.18
CA ILE A 158 -7.53 0.03 6.10
C ILE A 158 -6.34 0.21 5.16
N CYS A 159 -6.43 1.17 4.24
CA CYS A 159 -5.32 1.47 3.33
C CYS A 159 -5.14 2.97 3.11
N GLY A 160 -3.91 3.37 2.79
CA GLY A 160 -3.53 4.75 2.54
C GLY A 160 -3.80 5.20 1.10
N LEU A 161 -5.02 4.98 0.62
CA LEU A 161 -5.41 5.45 -0.70
C LEU A 161 -5.96 6.88 -0.60
N ARG A 162 -5.55 7.74 -1.54
CA ARG A 162 -6.04 9.10 -1.69
C ARG A 162 -6.69 9.31 -3.05
N ASN A 163 -7.83 9.99 -3.10
CA ASN A 163 -8.49 10.34 -4.36
C ASN A 163 -7.74 11.45 -5.12
N THR A 164 -6.91 12.21 -4.41
CA THR A 164 -6.07 13.29 -4.96
C THR A 164 -4.80 12.80 -5.66
N GLU A 165 -4.41 11.52 -5.49
CA GLU A 165 -3.13 10.98 -5.97
C GLU A 165 -3.08 10.77 -7.50
N GLY A 166 -4.24 10.60 -8.14
CA GLY A 166 -4.29 10.39 -9.58
C GLY A 166 -5.71 10.22 -10.14
N ARG A 167 -5.83 10.41 -11.45
CA ARG A 167 -7.13 10.40 -12.17
C ARG A 167 -7.94 9.11 -12.00
N THR A 168 -7.28 7.98 -11.80
CA THR A 168 -7.93 6.67 -11.62
C THR A 168 -8.53 6.49 -10.22
N ARG A 169 -8.38 7.48 -9.32
CA ARG A 169 -8.76 7.40 -7.92
C ARG A 169 -9.85 8.35 -7.48
N VAL A 170 -10.34 9.20 -8.38
CA VAL A 170 -11.32 10.27 -8.06
C VAL A 170 -12.64 9.74 -7.50
N ASP A 171 -13.06 8.54 -7.91
CA ASP A 171 -14.34 7.94 -7.55
C ASP A 171 -14.28 7.06 -6.28
N TYR A 172 -13.10 6.89 -5.66
CA TYR A 172 -13.00 6.11 -4.43
C TYR A 172 -13.68 6.84 -3.27
N GLN A 173 -14.25 6.03 -2.36
CA GLN A 173 -14.96 6.52 -1.18
C GLN A 173 -14.17 6.21 0.09
N TYR A 174 -14.53 6.88 1.20
CA TYR A 174 -13.94 6.60 2.52
C TYR A 174 -14.17 5.16 2.97
N VAL A 175 -15.36 4.62 2.67
CA VAL A 175 -15.72 3.23 2.99
C VAL A 175 -16.34 2.58 1.75
N GLU A 176 -15.83 1.43 1.36
CA GLU A 176 -16.27 0.67 0.19
C GLU A 176 -16.49 -0.79 0.56
N ASP A 177 -17.64 -1.37 0.20
CA ASP A 177 -17.83 -2.82 0.26
C ASP A 177 -17.25 -3.47 -1.00
N LYS A 178 -16.28 -4.33 -0.82
CA LYS A 178 -15.60 -5.08 -1.90
C LYS A 178 -16.02 -6.56 -1.92
N GLY A 179 -17.31 -6.83 -1.77
CA GLY A 179 -17.88 -8.17 -1.80
C GLY A 179 -17.75 -8.89 -0.45
N GLY A 180 -18.13 -8.22 0.63
CA GLY A 180 -18.07 -8.72 2.01
C GLY A 180 -16.76 -8.43 2.73
N LEU A 181 -15.82 -7.74 2.09
CA LEU A 181 -14.65 -7.15 2.72
C LEU A 181 -14.78 -5.63 2.68
N ILE A 182 -14.85 -5.01 3.84
CA ILE A 182 -14.92 -3.55 3.92
C ILE A 182 -13.53 -2.94 3.73
N LYS A 183 -13.41 -2.05 2.75
CA LYS A 183 -12.20 -1.27 2.51
C LYS A 183 -12.40 0.13 3.07
N VAL A 184 -11.44 0.60 3.86
CA VAL A 184 -11.49 1.91 4.52
C VAL A 184 -10.28 2.74 4.10
N ASN A 185 -10.53 3.94 3.61
CA ASN A 185 -9.54 4.89 3.08
C ASN A 185 -9.50 6.14 3.96
N PRO A 186 -8.93 6.12 5.18
CA PRO A 186 -9.10 7.19 6.15
C PRO A 186 -8.44 8.52 5.75
N ILE A 187 -7.45 8.47 4.86
CA ILE A 187 -6.76 9.65 4.35
C ILE A 187 -7.20 10.03 2.91
N LEU A 188 -8.43 9.67 2.53
CA LEU A 188 -8.92 9.77 1.15
C LEU A 188 -8.71 11.16 0.53
N THR A 189 -9.06 12.22 1.23
CA THR A 189 -9.00 13.61 0.74
C THR A 189 -7.70 14.34 1.11
N PHE A 190 -6.72 13.66 1.71
CA PHE A 190 -5.41 14.27 1.94
C PHE A 190 -4.75 14.60 0.61
N THR A 191 -4.26 15.83 0.49
CA THR A 191 -3.38 16.23 -0.61
C THR A 191 -1.96 15.68 -0.38
N GLU A 192 -1.10 15.69 -1.40
CA GLU A 192 0.31 15.35 -1.22
C GLU A 192 0.98 16.29 -0.18
N THR A 193 0.58 17.56 -0.19
CA THR A 193 1.04 18.56 0.80
C THR A 193 0.62 18.18 2.21
N ASP A 194 -0.62 17.73 2.41
CA ASP A 194 -1.10 17.28 3.73
C ASP A 194 -0.30 16.09 4.24
N VAL A 195 0.00 15.13 3.37
CA VAL A 195 0.82 13.97 3.71
C VAL A 195 2.21 14.40 4.18
N TRP A 196 2.88 15.28 3.44
CA TRP A 196 4.21 15.76 3.80
C TRP A 196 4.21 16.64 5.05
N LYS A 197 3.20 17.50 5.23
CA LYS A 197 3.02 18.26 6.47
C LYS A 197 2.84 17.34 7.66
N TYR A 198 1.99 16.31 7.54
CA TYR A 198 1.78 15.34 8.61
C TYR A 198 3.06 14.59 8.96
N ILE A 199 3.81 14.13 7.96
CA ILE A 199 5.11 13.46 8.13
C ILE A 199 6.08 14.37 8.90
N ALA A 200 6.21 15.64 8.49
CA ALA A 200 7.11 16.59 9.12
C ALA A 200 6.72 16.90 10.56
N LEU A 201 5.43 17.18 10.81
CA LEU A 201 4.91 17.50 12.14
C LEU A 201 5.07 16.35 13.15
N ASN A 202 5.04 15.10 12.68
CA ASN A 202 5.15 13.92 13.53
C ASN A 202 6.54 13.26 13.50
N GLY A 203 7.52 13.86 12.83
CA GLY A 203 8.87 13.31 12.74
C GLY A 203 8.97 11.92 12.12
N ILE A 204 8.06 11.59 11.19
CA ILE A 204 8.02 10.27 10.55
C ILE A 204 9.20 10.16 9.58
N PRO A 205 10.13 9.20 9.75
CA PRO A 205 11.18 8.96 8.77
C PRO A 205 10.58 8.73 7.37
N SER A 206 11.19 9.26 6.34
CA SER A 206 10.75 9.06 4.95
C SER A 206 11.60 8.02 4.23
N HIS A 207 11.00 7.34 3.26
CA HIS A 207 11.71 6.41 2.40
C HIS A 207 12.77 7.15 1.54
N PRO A 208 14.02 6.61 1.41
CA PRO A 208 15.14 7.31 0.75
C PRO A 208 14.86 7.77 -0.69
N TRP A 209 14.06 7.03 -1.43
CA TRP A 209 13.74 7.34 -2.83
C TRP A 209 12.99 8.67 -3.02
N TYR A 210 12.27 9.15 -1.98
CA TYR A 210 11.64 10.48 -2.09
C TYR A 210 12.67 11.59 -2.24
N GLY A 211 13.82 11.47 -1.57
CA GLY A 211 14.96 12.38 -1.73
C GLY A 211 15.66 12.28 -3.11
N GLN A 212 15.36 11.24 -3.89
CA GLN A 212 15.88 11.02 -5.25
C GLN A 212 14.88 11.42 -6.34
N GLY A 213 13.82 12.15 -5.99
CA GLY A 213 12.82 12.65 -6.93
C GLY A 213 11.69 11.69 -7.28
N TYR A 214 11.59 10.53 -6.63
CA TYR A 214 10.40 9.68 -6.75
C TYR A 214 9.24 10.29 -5.97
N ARG A 215 8.05 10.32 -6.54
CA ARG A 215 6.84 10.83 -5.87
C ARG A 215 5.85 9.72 -5.49
N SER A 216 5.89 8.59 -6.19
CA SER A 216 5.07 7.40 -5.92
C SER A 216 5.93 6.15 -6.03
N LEU A 217 5.84 5.25 -5.04
CA LEU A 217 6.71 4.08 -4.92
C LEU A 217 5.98 2.77 -5.25
N GLY A 218 6.72 1.85 -5.86
CA GLY A 218 6.22 0.52 -6.17
C GLY A 218 7.34 -0.51 -6.33
N CYS A 219 7.20 -1.40 -7.32
CA CYS A 219 8.31 -2.25 -7.78
C CYS A 219 9.31 -1.40 -8.54
N ALA A 220 10.61 -1.70 -8.43
CA ALA A 220 11.68 -0.94 -9.10
C ALA A 220 11.45 -0.80 -10.61
N PRO A 221 11.12 -1.88 -11.37
CA PRO A 221 10.89 -1.75 -12.82
C PRO A 221 9.65 -0.90 -13.19
N CYS A 222 8.76 -0.63 -12.21
CA CYS A 222 7.51 0.11 -12.44
C CYS A 222 7.50 1.47 -11.73
N SER A 223 8.64 1.97 -11.29
CA SER A 223 8.77 3.25 -10.58
C SER A 223 9.93 4.04 -11.14
N HIS A 224 9.66 5.29 -11.50
CA HIS A 224 10.64 6.22 -12.06
C HIS A 224 10.54 7.55 -11.31
N PRO A 225 11.65 8.31 -11.21
CA PRO A 225 11.62 9.65 -10.66
C PRO A 225 10.95 10.64 -11.62
N GLY A 226 10.54 11.79 -11.09
CA GLY A 226 9.98 12.89 -11.89
C GLY A 226 8.49 12.80 -12.14
N GLY A 227 8.03 13.65 -13.07
CA GLY A 227 6.63 13.84 -13.42
C GLY A 227 5.98 15.07 -12.79
N ILE A 228 5.01 15.66 -13.49
CA ILE A 228 4.21 16.80 -13.00
C ILE A 228 3.20 16.31 -11.96
N LEU A 229 2.51 15.23 -12.27
CA LEU A 229 1.56 14.59 -11.35
C LEU A 229 2.27 13.54 -10.51
N GLU A 230 1.72 13.28 -9.34
CA GLU A 230 2.33 12.38 -8.33
C GLU A 230 2.59 10.96 -8.86
N ARG A 231 1.73 10.46 -9.75
CA ARG A 231 1.83 9.11 -10.31
C ARG A 231 2.42 9.03 -11.72
N ASP A 232 2.89 10.13 -12.27
CA ASP A 232 3.46 10.12 -13.65
C ASP A 232 4.68 9.18 -13.78
N GLY A 233 5.44 8.99 -12.71
CA GLY A 233 6.55 8.04 -12.65
C GLY A 233 6.13 6.55 -12.58
N ARG A 234 4.81 6.23 -12.60
CA ARG A 234 4.34 4.84 -12.46
C ARG A 234 4.14 4.16 -13.81
N TRP A 235 4.66 2.93 -13.91
CA TRP A 235 4.54 2.04 -15.08
C TRP A 235 5.05 2.62 -16.40
N ILE A 236 5.94 3.62 -16.37
CA ILE A 236 6.63 4.12 -17.57
C ILE A 236 7.34 2.93 -18.25
N GLY A 237 7.22 2.84 -19.58
CA GLY A 237 7.83 1.75 -20.36
C GLY A 237 7.10 0.40 -20.24
N THR A 238 5.92 0.35 -19.63
CA THR A 238 5.08 -0.85 -19.58
C THR A 238 3.78 -0.65 -20.34
N SER A 239 3.09 -1.75 -20.71
CA SER A 239 1.77 -1.68 -21.34
C SER A 239 0.67 -1.14 -20.41
N LYS A 240 0.96 -0.89 -19.13
CA LYS A 240 0.03 -0.37 -18.12
C LYS A 240 0.22 1.12 -17.82
N CYS A 241 0.96 1.85 -18.61
CA CYS A 241 1.22 3.28 -18.37
C CYS A 241 -0.09 4.04 -18.09
N GLY A 242 -0.15 4.78 -16.97
CA GLY A 242 -1.36 5.50 -16.54
C GLY A 242 -2.46 4.66 -15.85
N GLY A 243 -2.22 3.37 -15.62
CA GLY A 243 -3.18 2.46 -14.99
C GLY A 243 -3.18 2.46 -13.46
N GLU A 244 -3.91 1.50 -12.86
CA GLU A 244 -4.01 1.30 -11.41
C GLU A 244 -3.58 -0.13 -11.01
N CYS A 245 -3.19 -0.31 -9.75
CA CYS A 245 -2.84 -1.61 -9.21
C CYS A 245 -4.10 -2.46 -8.99
N GLY A 246 -4.05 -3.72 -9.42
CA GLY A 246 -5.16 -4.67 -9.28
C GLY A 246 -5.66 -4.88 -7.84
N ILE A 247 -4.84 -4.61 -6.83
CA ILE A 247 -5.25 -4.65 -5.41
C ILE A 247 -6.45 -3.73 -5.13
N HIS A 248 -6.54 -2.58 -5.82
CA HIS A 248 -7.59 -1.60 -5.60
C HIS A 248 -8.80 -1.79 -6.51
N THR A 249 -8.65 -2.49 -7.63
CA THR A 249 -9.68 -2.63 -8.68
C THR A 249 -10.36 -3.99 -8.70
N GLN A 250 -9.74 -5.03 -8.13
CA GLN A 250 -10.27 -6.39 -8.12
C GLN A 250 -11.00 -6.71 -6.80
N LYS A 251 -11.92 -7.70 -6.86
CA LYS A 251 -12.50 -8.30 -5.66
C LYS A 251 -11.43 -9.15 -4.97
N LEU A 252 -11.29 -9.00 -3.67
CA LEU A 252 -10.29 -9.70 -2.86
C LEU A 252 -10.88 -10.87 -2.05
N LYS A 253 -12.21 -10.92 -1.94
CA LYS A 253 -13.02 -12.03 -1.41
C LYS A 253 -14.05 -12.47 -2.43
#